data_784e27d740876a955d325a9147e9a728
#
_entry.id   784e27d740876a955d325a9147e9a728
#
_cell.length_a   1.000
_cell.length_b   1.000
_cell.length_c   1.000
_cell.angle_alpha   90.00
_cell.angle_beta   90.00
_cell.angle_gamma   90.00
#
_symmetry.space_group_name_H-M   'P 1'
#
loop_
_entity.id
_entity.type
_entity.pdbx_description
1 polymer ?
#
loop_
_entity_poly.entity_id
_entity_poly.type
_entity_poly.pdbx_seq_one_letter_code
_entity_poly.pdbx_strand_id
1 'polypeptide(L)'
;MVLGVIVGAVLAFGTAILLVATGVPAMQTTVNSWSITLQCGQASNGIRVRAACALALPMVNLPQEAVYYTTTADGAGHTLTGAHAYRLHFPPGGLPPNQAFWSLTMTDPPGHLVANPSNRYSVGDRSALVPNADGSVDISIQTQAPAGHEANWLPSPSGNFKLWLRVYQPGAAILSGAYHVPPVVEVP
;
A
#
# COMPACT_ATOMS: atom_id res chain seq x y z
N MET A 1 36.25 -33.05 -5.18
CA MET A 1 34.86 -33.21 -5.74
C MET A 1 33.79 -32.72 -4.80
N VAL A 2 33.73 -33.16 -3.54
CA VAL A 2 32.66 -32.78 -2.56
C VAL A 2 32.59 -31.25 -2.34
N LEU A 3 33.73 -30.58 -2.15
CA LEU A 3 33.75 -29.12 -1.92
C LEU A 3 33.17 -28.34 -3.11
N GLY A 4 33.48 -28.76 -4.36
CA GLY A 4 32.91 -28.10 -5.55
C GLY A 4 31.40 -28.25 -5.67
N VAL A 5 30.85 -29.41 -5.27
CA VAL A 5 29.38 -29.63 -5.23
C VAL A 5 28.72 -28.74 -4.18
N ILE A 6 29.32 -28.63 -2.98
CA ILE A 6 28.80 -27.77 -1.91
C ILE A 6 28.82 -26.31 -2.34
N VAL A 7 29.94 -25.82 -2.86
CA VAL A 7 30.06 -24.43 -3.35
C VAL A 7 29.06 -24.17 -4.47
N GLY A 8 28.92 -25.08 -5.44
CA GLY A 8 27.96 -24.96 -6.52
C GLY A 8 26.51 -24.90 -6.02
N ALA A 9 26.15 -25.74 -5.05
CA ALA A 9 24.82 -25.73 -4.43
C ALA A 9 24.54 -24.39 -3.70
N VAL A 10 25.48 -23.91 -2.88
CA VAL A 10 25.34 -22.65 -2.14
C VAL A 10 25.15 -21.46 -3.11
N LEU A 11 25.95 -21.41 -4.18
CA LEU A 11 25.82 -20.36 -5.19
C LEU A 11 24.47 -20.43 -5.93
N ALA A 12 24.03 -21.62 -6.31
CA ALA A 12 22.75 -21.81 -7.00
C ALA A 12 21.56 -21.38 -6.13
N PHE A 13 21.50 -21.84 -4.86
CA PHE A 13 20.44 -21.46 -3.93
C PHE A 13 20.50 -19.97 -3.58
N GLY A 14 21.70 -19.42 -3.31
CA GLY A 14 21.87 -18.01 -3.01
C GLY A 14 21.41 -17.12 -4.18
N THR A 15 21.77 -17.48 -5.42
CA THR A 15 21.31 -16.76 -6.61
C THR A 15 19.81 -16.88 -6.81
N ALA A 16 19.23 -18.06 -6.61
CA ALA A 16 17.78 -18.26 -6.74
C ALA A 16 17.01 -17.42 -5.71
N ILE A 17 17.43 -17.42 -4.45
CA ILE A 17 16.82 -16.60 -3.39
C ILE A 17 16.92 -15.11 -3.73
N LEU A 18 18.08 -14.63 -4.16
CA LEU A 18 18.30 -13.24 -4.53
C LEU A 18 17.38 -12.81 -5.69
N LEU A 19 17.31 -13.63 -6.75
CA LEU A 19 16.45 -13.36 -7.90
C LEU A 19 14.96 -13.31 -7.56
N VAL A 20 14.52 -14.13 -6.61
CA VAL A 20 13.12 -14.13 -6.13
C VAL A 20 12.87 -12.93 -5.22
N ALA A 21 13.76 -12.67 -4.24
CA ALA A 21 13.60 -11.59 -3.27
C ALA A 21 13.60 -10.20 -3.92
N THR A 22 14.39 -10.00 -4.99
CA THR A 22 14.45 -8.73 -5.72
C THR A 22 13.41 -8.59 -6.84
N GLY A 23 12.67 -9.66 -7.13
CA GLY A 23 11.73 -9.71 -8.26
C GLY A 23 10.58 -8.71 -8.15
N VAL A 24 9.89 -8.66 -7.01
CA VAL A 24 8.76 -7.72 -6.82
C VAL A 24 9.21 -6.27 -6.74
N PRO A 25 10.23 -5.90 -5.95
CA PRO A 25 10.75 -4.53 -5.98
C PRO A 25 11.10 -4.02 -7.39
N ALA A 26 11.67 -4.88 -8.23
CA ALA A 26 12.02 -4.52 -9.61
C ALA A 26 10.79 -4.31 -10.54
N MET A 27 9.63 -4.79 -10.14
CA MET A 27 8.36 -4.66 -10.90
C MET A 27 7.44 -3.57 -10.32
N GLN A 28 7.82 -2.93 -9.23
CA GLN A 28 7.03 -1.87 -8.60
C GLN A 28 7.18 -0.56 -9.36
N THR A 29 6.06 0.12 -9.55
CA THR A 29 6.03 1.53 -9.92
C THR A 29 5.76 2.35 -8.66
N THR A 30 6.56 3.40 -8.43
CA THR A 30 6.40 4.27 -7.26
C THR A 30 6.13 5.70 -7.72
N VAL A 31 5.01 6.27 -7.25
CA VAL A 31 4.62 7.67 -7.49
C VAL A 31 4.11 8.25 -6.18
N ASN A 32 4.53 9.46 -5.83
CA ASN A 32 4.16 10.14 -4.58
C ASN A 32 4.44 9.28 -3.32
N SER A 33 5.52 8.50 -3.33
CA SER A 33 5.91 7.50 -2.32
C SER A 33 4.99 6.27 -2.22
N TRP A 34 3.93 6.17 -3.04
CA TRP A 34 3.10 4.98 -3.14
C TRP A 34 3.66 3.99 -4.15
N SER A 35 3.84 2.75 -3.74
CA SER A 35 4.30 1.66 -4.60
C SER A 35 3.16 0.72 -4.97
N ILE A 36 3.09 0.34 -6.24
CA ILE A 36 2.12 -0.61 -6.79
C ILE A 36 2.83 -1.57 -7.74
N THR A 37 2.36 -2.82 -7.84
CA THR A 37 2.68 -3.73 -8.94
C THR A 37 1.41 -4.30 -9.55
N LEU A 38 1.28 -4.20 -10.88
CA LEU A 38 0.16 -4.75 -11.66
C LEU A 38 0.51 -6.08 -12.33
N GLN A 39 1.73 -6.59 -12.11
CA GLN A 39 2.19 -7.83 -12.73
C GLN A 39 1.82 -9.07 -11.93
N CYS A 40 1.70 -8.97 -10.60
CA CYS A 40 1.38 -10.11 -9.76
C CYS A 40 -0.04 -10.66 -10.02
N GLY A 41 -0.22 -11.95 -9.79
CA GLY A 41 -1.50 -12.65 -9.98
C GLY A 41 -1.78 -13.12 -11.42
N GLN A 42 -1.06 -12.66 -12.43
CA GLN A 42 -1.32 -13.02 -13.82
C GLN A 42 -0.83 -14.43 -14.18
N ALA A 43 -1.68 -15.25 -14.80
CA ALA A 43 -1.36 -16.62 -15.20
C ALA A 43 -0.25 -16.69 -16.27
N SER A 44 -0.10 -15.64 -17.08
CA SER A 44 0.94 -15.52 -18.12
C SER A 44 2.35 -15.28 -17.57
N ASN A 45 2.49 -14.99 -16.27
CA ASN A 45 3.78 -14.74 -15.65
C ASN A 45 4.67 -15.98 -15.67
N GLY A 46 5.95 -15.79 -16.02
CA GLY A 46 6.97 -16.82 -15.90
C GLY A 46 7.23 -17.21 -14.43
N ILE A 47 7.89 -18.35 -14.23
CA ILE A 47 8.11 -18.95 -12.90
C ILE A 47 8.79 -18.00 -11.90
N ARG A 48 9.75 -17.16 -12.34
CA ARG A 48 10.45 -16.19 -11.48
C ARG A 48 9.50 -15.13 -10.92
N VAL A 49 8.67 -14.53 -11.79
CA VAL A 49 7.69 -13.52 -11.39
C VAL A 49 6.68 -14.12 -10.43
N ARG A 50 6.18 -15.32 -10.73
CA ARG A 50 5.24 -16.04 -9.85
C ARG A 50 5.84 -16.36 -8.49
N ALA A 51 7.09 -16.81 -8.44
CA ALA A 51 7.78 -17.08 -7.18
C ALA A 51 8.03 -15.80 -6.36
N ALA A 52 8.44 -14.70 -7.02
CA ALA A 52 8.63 -13.41 -6.38
C ALA A 52 7.32 -12.85 -5.83
N CYS A 53 6.22 -12.92 -6.60
CA CYS A 53 4.90 -12.49 -6.14
C CYS A 53 4.39 -13.35 -4.97
N ALA A 54 4.58 -14.68 -5.02
CA ALA A 54 4.18 -15.58 -3.94
C ALA A 54 4.92 -15.30 -2.61
N LEU A 55 6.20 -14.90 -2.71
CA LEU A 55 6.99 -14.54 -1.55
C LEU A 55 6.54 -13.20 -0.94
N ALA A 56 6.36 -12.18 -1.76
CA ALA A 56 6.10 -10.81 -1.30
C ALA A 56 4.61 -10.51 -1.08
N LEU A 57 3.73 -11.16 -1.84
CA LEU A 57 2.28 -10.93 -1.88
C LEU A 57 1.53 -12.26 -1.95
N PRO A 58 1.57 -13.11 -0.89
CA PRO A 58 1.11 -14.51 -0.95
C PRO A 58 -0.39 -14.65 -1.29
N MET A 59 -1.19 -13.60 -1.11
CA MET A 59 -2.64 -13.61 -1.36
C MET A 59 -3.05 -12.52 -2.38
N VAL A 60 -2.20 -12.27 -3.38
CA VAL A 60 -2.50 -11.26 -4.40
C VAL A 60 -3.58 -11.76 -5.36
N ASN A 61 -4.53 -10.88 -5.65
CA ASN A 61 -5.56 -11.10 -6.66
C ASN A 61 -5.05 -10.73 -8.06
N LEU A 62 -5.84 -11.06 -9.08
CA LEU A 62 -5.65 -10.46 -10.41
C LEU A 62 -5.84 -8.95 -10.30
N PRO A 63 -5.09 -8.13 -11.05
CA PRO A 63 -5.25 -6.67 -11.01
C PRO A 63 -6.68 -6.19 -11.29
N GLN A 64 -7.43 -6.93 -12.10
CA GLN A 64 -8.84 -6.62 -12.38
C GLN A 64 -9.77 -6.84 -11.17
N GLU A 65 -9.37 -7.71 -10.25
CA GLU A 65 -10.12 -8.00 -9.02
C GLU A 65 -9.73 -7.03 -7.90
N ALA A 66 -8.42 -6.85 -7.67
CA ALA A 66 -7.94 -5.93 -6.66
C ALA A 66 -6.51 -5.47 -6.92
N VAL A 67 -6.23 -4.21 -6.60
CA VAL A 67 -4.89 -3.63 -6.59
C VAL A 67 -4.55 -3.09 -5.21
N TYR A 68 -3.25 -3.03 -4.92
CA TYR A 68 -2.72 -2.68 -3.62
C TYR A 68 -1.61 -1.64 -3.79
N TYR A 69 -1.89 -0.42 -3.34
CA TYR A 69 -0.87 0.61 -3.17
C TYR A 69 -0.34 0.56 -1.75
N THR A 70 0.96 0.67 -1.56
CA THR A 70 1.57 0.68 -0.23
C THR A 70 2.55 1.83 -0.10
N THR A 71 2.61 2.41 1.10
CA THR A 71 3.66 3.38 1.44
C THR A 71 4.08 3.27 2.90
N THR A 72 5.36 3.51 3.15
CA THR A 72 5.96 3.70 4.48
C THR A 72 6.58 5.09 4.60
N ALA A 73 6.38 5.94 3.58
CA ALA A 73 6.94 7.28 3.54
C ALA A 73 5.89 8.32 3.13
N ASP A 74 6.08 9.56 3.57
CA ASP A 74 5.30 10.71 3.12
C ASP A 74 5.70 11.14 1.70
N GLY A 75 5.07 12.19 1.19
CA GLY A 75 5.37 12.74 -0.14
C GLY A 75 6.77 13.33 -0.29
N ALA A 76 7.45 13.67 0.81
CA ALA A 76 8.82 14.13 0.84
C ALA A 76 9.84 12.99 0.98
N GLY A 77 9.38 11.76 1.19
CA GLY A 77 10.21 10.57 1.37
C GLY A 77 10.61 10.28 2.82
N HIS A 78 10.06 11.00 3.80
CA HIS A 78 10.31 10.74 5.22
C HIS A 78 9.47 9.56 5.70
N THR A 79 10.04 8.73 6.56
CA THR A 79 9.34 7.58 7.14
C THR A 79 8.09 7.99 7.91
N LEU A 80 6.95 7.36 7.63
CA LEU A 80 5.71 7.57 8.35
C LEU A 80 5.84 7.07 9.80
N THR A 81 5.55 7.94 10.76
CA THR A 81 5.62 7.64 12.18
C THR A 81 4.52 8.39 12.94
N GLY A 82 3.99 7.80 14.00
CA GLY A 82 2.96 8.45 14.84
C GLY A 82 3.47 9.60 15.71
N ALA A 83 4.75 9.98 15.61
CA ALA A 83 5.26 11.21 16.18
C ALA A 83 4.72 12.48 15.47
N HIS A 84 4.20 12.31 14.25
CA HIS A 84 3.68 13.38 13.40
C HIS A 84 2.22 13.12 13.02
N ALA A 85 1.53 14.19 12.64
CA ALA A 85 0.21 14.13 12.03
C ALA A 85 0.34 14.25 10.51
N TYR A 86 -0.51 13.54 9.77
CA TYR A 86 -0.50 13.55 8.31
C TYR A 86 -1.90 13.73 7.76
N ARG A 87 -1.94 14.22 6.52
CA ARG A 87 -3.15 14.32 5.71
C ARG A 87 -2.94 13.63 4.37
N LEU A 88 -3.92 12.81 3.98
CA LEU A 88 -4.08 12.33 2.61
C LEU A 88 -5.27 13.07 2.00
N HIS A 89 -4.98 13.96 1.04
CA HIS A 89 -5.97 14.81 0.40
C HIS A 89 -6.34 14.27 -0.99
N PHE A 90 -7.59 13.88 -1.17
CA PHE A 90 -8.15 13.56 -2.48
C PHE A 90 -8.88 14.79 -3.04
N PRO A 91 -8.46 15.35 -4.18
CA PRO A 91 -9.16 16.48 -4.81
C PRO A 91 -10.57 16.08 -5.25
N PRO A 92 -11.45 17.04 -5.60
CA PRO A 92 -12.77 16.73 -6.12
C PRO A 92 -12.71 15.75 -7.30
N GLY A 93 -13.44 14.62 -7.21
CA GLY A 93 -13.40 13.55 -8.19
C GLY A 93 -12.13 12.71 -8.20
N GLY A 94 -11.19 12.93 -7.28
CA GLY A 94 -9.88 12.25 -7.22
C GLY A 94 -9.85 10.98 -6.36
N LEU A 95 -10.98 10.53 -5.83
CA LEU A 95 -11.05 9.25 -5.11
C LEU A 95 -10.67 8.08 -6.02
N PRO A 96 -10.15 6.96 -5.48
CA PRO A 96 -9.76 5.81 -6.27
C PRO A 96 -10.92 5.29 -7.12
N PRO A 97 -10.81 5.30 -8.47
CA PRO A 97 -11.90 4.84 -9.33
C PRO A 97 -12.06 3.32 -9.19
N ASN A 98 -13.25 2.89 -8.83
CA ASN A 98 -13.57 1.49 -8.58
C ASN A 98 -15.04 1.18 -8.90
N GLN A 99 -15.39 -0.12 -9.05
CA GLN A 99 -16.75 -0.60 -9.21
C GLN A 99 -17.28 -1.31 -7.96
N ALA A 100 -16.39 -1.68 -7.02
CA ALA A 100 -16.77 -2.35 -5.78
C ALA A 100 -16.56 -1.45 -4.56
N PHE A 101 -15.33 -1.26 -4.13
CA PHE A 101 -14.97 -0.38 -3.01
C PHE A 101 -13.45 -0.17 -2.94
N TRP A 102 -13.05 0.84 -2.16
CA TRP A 102 -11.67 1.04 -1.76
C TRP A 102 -11.55 1.17 -0.23
N SER A 103 -10.36 0.89 0.31
CA SER A 103 -10.06 1.09 1.72
C SER A 103 -8.61 1.47 1.94
N LEU A 104 -8.37 2.46 2.79
CA LEU A 104 -7.06 2.81 3.32
C LEU A 104 -6.93 2.14 4.70
N THR A 105 -5.97 1.24 4.84
CA THR A 105 -5.75 0.44 6.05
C THR A 105 -4.42 0.80 6.70
N MET A 106 -4.42 0.90 8.03
CA MET A 106 -3.24 1.12 8.87
C MET A 106 -2.66 -0.21 9.33
N THR A 107 -1.34 -0.38 9.17
CA THR A 107 -0.59 -1.54 9.69
C THR A 107 0.74 -1.10 10.30
N ASP A 108 1.36 -2.00 11.05
CA ASP A 108 2.78 -1.90 11.35
C ASP A 108 3.63 -2.10 10.07
N PRO A 109 4.95 -1.84 10.07
CA PRO A 109 5.77 -2.03 8.89
C PRO A 109 5.76 -3.47 8.34
N PRO A 110 5.73 -4.56 9.16
CA PRO A 110 5.55 -5.92 8.71
C PRO A 110 4.19 -6.21 8.05
N GLY A 111 3.14 -5.43 8.34
CA GLY A 111 1.81 -5.59 7.72
C GLY A 111 0.71 -6.10 8.64
N HIS A 112 0.93 -6.16 9.95
CA HIS A 112 -0.10 -6.56 10.93
C HIS A 112 -0.97 -5.35 11.30
N LEU A 113 -2.24 -5.60 11.58
CA LEU A 113 -3.15 -4.57 12.09
C LEU A 113 -2.68 -4.09 13.47
N VAL A 114 -2.66 -2.78 13.68
CA VAL A 114 -2.25 -2.17 14.94
C VAL A 114 -3.47 -1.92 15.80
N ALA A 115 -3.51 -2.56 16.99
CA ALA A 115 -4.59 -2.36 17.94
C ALA A 115 -4.69 -0.88 18.35
N ASN A 116 -5.91 -0.36 18.40
CA ASN A 116 -6.20 1.00 18.82
C ASN A 116 -7.54 1.04 19.58
N PRO A 117 -7.75 2.04 20.48
CA PRO A 117 -8.94 2.09 21.35
C PRO A 117 -10.28 2.18 20.59
N SER A 118 -10.28 2.73 19.37
CA SER A 118 -11.49 2.85 18.55
C SER A 118 -11.78 1.61 17.70
N ASN A 119 -10.92 0.58 17.70
CA ASN A 119 -10.99 -0.58 16.82
C ASN A 119 -11.12 -0.21 15.33
N ARG A 120 -10.59 0.96 14.96
CA ARG A 120 -10.67 1.51 13.61
C ARG A 120 -9.37 1.24 12.87
N TYR A 121 -9.37 0.26 12.01
CA TYR A 121 -8.18 -0.20 11.28
C TYR A 121 -8.12 0.34 9.85
N SER A 122 -9.25 0.85 9.33
CA SER A 122 -9.34 1.37 7.97
C SER A 122 -10.43 2.43 7.83
N VAL A 123 -10.29 3.22 6.77
CA VAL A 123 -11.31 4.14 6.25
C VAL A 123 -11.43 3.95 4.74
N GLY A 124 -12.59 4.23 4.15
CA GLY A 124 -12.81 4.07 2.73
C GLY A 124 -14.20 4.53 2.30
N ASP A 125 -14.62 4.20 1.08
CA ASP A 125 -15.92 4.60 0.54
C ASP A 125 -17.13 3.99 1.28
N ARG A 126 -16.91 2.90 2.02
CA ARG A 126 -17.92 2.31 2.91
C ARG A 126 -17.90 2.88 4.32
N SER A 127 -17.01 3.82 4.60
CA SER A 127 -17.01 4.62 5.81
C SER A 127 -17.87 5.86 5.58
N ALA A 128 -18.44 6.43 6.63
CA ALA A 128 -19.19 7.68 6.54
C ALA A 128 -18.23 8.88 6.41
N LEU A 129 -17.43 8.91 5.33
CA LEU A 129 -16.51 10.02 5.05
C LEU A 129 -17.31 11.28 4.75
N VAL A 130 -16.85 12.41 5.31
CA VAL A 130 -17.44 13.73 5.10
C VAL A 130 -16.57 14.50 4.11
N PRO A 131 -17.07 14.84 2.92
CA PRO A 131 -16.32 15.66 1.97
C PRO A 131 -16.26 17.13 2.44
N ASN A 132 -15.22 17.82 1.99
CA ASN A 132 -15.12 19.26 2.12
C ASN A 132 -16.17 19.98 1.24
N ALA A 133 -16.35 21.29 1.44
CA ALA A 133 -17.33 22.08 0.70
C ALA A 133 -17.10 22.10 -0.83
N ASP A 134 -15.86 21.88 -1.28
CA ASP A 134 -15.48 21.79 -2.70
C ASP A 134 -15.61 20.38 -3.28
N GLY A 135 -16.00 19.38 -2.45
CA GLY A 135 -16.12 17.97 -2.84
C GLY A 135 -14.82 17.18 -2.73
N SER A 136 -13.74 17.78 -2.26
CA SER A 136 -12.51 17.04 -1.90
C SER A 136 -12.72 16.23 -0.62
N VAL A 137 -11.85 15.26 -0.37
CA VAL A 137 -11.87 14.43 0.84
C VAL A 137 -10.50 14.43 1.48
N ASP A 138 -10.43 14.87 2.74
CA ASP A 138 -9.24 14.78 3.57
C ASP A 138 -9.35 13.58 4.51
N ILE A 139 -8.30 12.76 4.58
CA ILE A 139 -8.14 11.73 5.61
C ILE A 139 -7.03 12.15 6.55
N SER A 140 -7.37 12.35 7.82
CA SER A 140 -6.42 12.65 8.88
C SER A 140 -5.80 11.35 9.39
N ILE A 141 -4.47 11.28 9.45
CA ILE A 141 -3.71 10.11 9.91
C ILE A 141 -2.83 10.58 11.07
N GLN A 142 -3.24 10.24 12.29
CA GLN A 142 -2.58 10.69 13.51
C GLN A 142 -3.04 9.83 14.70
N THR A 143 -2.34 9.94 15.84
CA THR A 143 -2.61 9.10 17.02
C THR A 143 -3.94 9.44 17.71
N GLN A 144 -4.39 10.69 17.68
CA GLN A 144 -5.63 11.14 18.29
C GLN A 144 -6.58 11.68 17.24
N ALA A 145 -7.89 11.51 17.47
CA ALA A 145 -8.89 12.04 16.57
C ALA A 145 -8.85 13.57 16.55
N PRO A 146 -8.83 14.22 15.36
CA PRO A 146 -8.97 15.65 15.27
C PRO A 146 -10.41 16.06 15.60
N ALA A 147 -10.57 17.04 16.50
CA ALA A 147 -11.89 17.49 16.94
C ALA A 147 -12.76 17.94 15.76
N GLY A 148 -13.98 17.38 15.65
CA GLY A 148 -14.94 17.67 14.58
C GLY A 148 -14.64 17.01 13.24
N HIS A 149 -13.56 16.21 13.12
CA HIS A 149 -13.16 15.50 11.90
C HIS A 149 -12.97 14.00 12.13
N GLU A 150 -13.59 13.45 13.15
CA GLU A 150 -13.46 12.05 13.57
C GLU A 150 -13.94 11.07 12.48
N ALA A 151 -14.88 11.50 11.63
CA ALA A 151 -15.38 10.67 10.53
C ALA A 151 -14.27 10.30 9.53
N ASN A 152 -13.37 11.22 9.26
CA ASN A 152 -12.28 11.08 8.29
C ASN A 152 -10.93 10.75 8.94
N TRP A 153 -10.92 10.28 10.17
CA TRP A 153 -9.68 9.98 10.90
C TRP A 153 -9.32 8.49 10.80
N LEU A 154 -8.06 8.21 10.52
CA LEU A 154 -7.45 6.89 10.60
C LEU A 154 -6.38 6.90 11.71
N PRO A 155 -6.59 6.17 12.82
CA PRO A 155 -5.65 6.13 13.94
C PRO A 155 -4.28 5.60 13.52
N SER A 156 -3.20 6.32 13.84
CA SER A 156 -1.83 5.80 13.73
C SER A 156 -1.31 5.28 15.06
N PRO A 157 -0.40 4.27 15.07
CA PRO A 157 0.37 3.93 16.26
C PRO A 157 1.36 5.06 16.60
N SER A 158 1.97 5.01 17.78
CA SER A 158 3.04 5.96 18.16
C SER A 158 4.36 5.72 17.42
N GLY A 159 4.60 4.51 16.92
CA GLY A 159 5.79 4.11 16.17
C GLY A 159 5.63 4.26 14.66
N ASN A 160 6.57 3.68 13.91
CA ASN A 160 6.50 3.64 12.45
C ASN A 160 5.33 2.81 11.98
N PHE A 161 4.74 3.21 10.85
CA PHE A 161 3.59 2.52 10.27
C PHE A 161 3.66 2.44 8.74
N LYS A 162 2.79 1.60 8.20
CA LYS A 162 2.60 1.40 6.77
C LYS A 162 1.13 1.58 6.42
N LEU A 163 0.89 2.22 5.30
CA LEU A 163 -0.44 2.38 4.73
C LEU A 163 -0.64 1.43 3.55
N TRP A 164 -1.83 0.85 3.49
CA TRP A 164 -2.32 0.04 2.39
C TRP A 164 -3.58 0.66 1.81
N LEU A 165 -3.52 1.18 0.59
CA LEU A 165 -4.72 1.55 -0.14
C LEU A 165 -5.10 0.38 -1.06
N ARG A 166 -6.20 -0.26 -0.74
CA ARG A 166 -6.76 -1.38 -1.51
C ARG A 166 -7.91 -0.88 -2.35
N VAL A 167 -7.91 -1.24 -3.64
CA VAL A 167 -9.00 -0.89 -4.55
C VAL A 167 -9.51 -2.16 -5.21
N TYR A 168 -10.77 -2.47 -4.99
CA TYR A 168 -11.43 -3.67 -5.50
C TYR A 168 -12.25 -3.33 -6.74
N GLN A 169 -12.14 -4.17 -7.78
CA GLN A 169 -12.63 -3.90 -9.13
C GLN A 169 -12.20 -2.51 -9.61
N PRO A 170 -10.88 -2.27 -9.72
CA PRO A 170 -10.34 -0.96 -10.03
C PRO A 170 -10.76 -0.50 -11.43
N GLY A 171 -10.97 0.80 -11.57
CA GLY A 171 -11.29 1.42 -12.85
C GLY A 171 -10.13 1.41 -13.84
N ALA A 172 -10.42 1.66 -15.10
CA ALA A 172 -9.45 1.63 -16.20
C ALA A 172 -8.23 2.54 -15.97
N ALA A 173 -8.41 3.69 -15.32
CA ALA A 173 -7.31 4.62 -15.02
C ALA A 173 -6.26 4.00 -14.08
N ILE A 174 -6.68 3.15 -13.14
CA ILE A 174 -5.75 2.42 -12.26
C ILE A 174 -5.03 1.32 -13.06
N LEU A 175 -5.77 0.52 -13.82
CA LEU A 175 -5.22 -0.59 -14.58
C LEU A 175 -4.24 -0.14 -15.68
N SER A 176 -4.43 1.05 -16.24
CA SER A 176 -3.51 1.65 -17.20
C SER A 176 -2.33 2.39 -16.57
N GLY A 177 -2.33 2.56 -15.23
CA GLY A 177 -1.31 3.34 -14.52
C GLY A 177 -1.50 4.86 -14.62
N ALA A 178 -2.63 5.35 -15.15
CA ALA A 178 -2.91 6.79 -15.26
C ALA A 178 -3.39 7.42 -13.95
N TYR A 179 -3.95 6.63 -13.04
CA TYR A 179 -4.35 7.11 -11.71
C TYR A 179 -3.16 7.08 -10.76
N HIS A 180 -2.92 8.20 -10.09
CA HIS A 180 -1.89 8.32 -9.06
C HIS A 180 -2.53 8.67 -7.72
N VAL A 181 -2.23 7.90 -6.69
CA VAL A 181 -2.64 8.23 -5.32
C VAL A 181 -1.95 9.52 -4.89
N PRO A 182 -2.66 10.49 -4.31
CA PRO A 182 -2.03 11.70 -3.79
C PRO A 182 -0.97 11.40 -2.72
N PRO A 183 0.02 12.28 -2.53
CA PRO A 183 1.02 12.09 -1.48
C PRO A 183 0.38 12.20 -0.09
N VAL A 184 0.92 11.44 0.86
CA VAL A 184 0.68 11.67 2.29
C VAL A 184 1.53 12.86 2.71
N VAL A 185 0.92 13.89 3.29
CA VAL A 185 1.62 15.13 3.64
C VAL A 185 1.59 15.33 5.15
N GLU A 186 2.75 15.57 5.74
CA GLU A 186 2.86 15.96 7.14
C GLU A 186 2.17 17.32 7.36
N VAL A 187 1.43 17.42 8.45
CA VAL A 187 0.72 18.65 8.84
C VAL A 187 1.19 19.09 10.22
N PRO A 188 1.20 20.41 10.50
CA PRO A 188 1.61 20.93 11.79
C PRO A 188 0.83 20.40 12.98
#